data_43bc8128a5f1f182712e0e66a1a9152b
#
_entry.id   43bc8128a5f1f182712e0e66a1a9152b
#
_cell.length_a   1.000
_cell.length_b   1.000
_cell.length_c   1.000
_cell.angle_alpha   90.00
_cell.angle_beta   90.00
_cell.angle_gamma   90.00
#
_symmetry.space_group_name_H-M   'P 1'
#
loop_
_entity.id
_entity.type
_entity.pdbx_description
1 polymer ?
#
loop_
_entity_poly.entity_id
_entity_poly.type
_entity_poly.pdbx_seq_one_letter_code
_entity_poly.pdbx_strand_id
1 'polypeptide(L)'
;MVNLQKKSFWQQYGNLILILSGILIGALIGVVAPNFGTTIKPIGDIFLNLLFTIVVPLVFVSIASAVGSMANMKRLGKILGGTIGTFIFTGAIAGVCVLVWVNLFSPSAGTTIELVASEVGEAQTAGELLVSSLTVSDFSDLWDKSNMLPLIIFAILFGFCVSACGGEQSPMGRLLANLNDIIMKFVGIIMLVAPIGLGAYFANLVATYGPEIIGDYGRSMLVYYPLCALYGVIFFPLYAFLAGGRRGVAAMVKNILRPAVTAFATQSSAATIPVNKEACDSIGVPKDVSDLVLPMGCTMHMDGSVLSSITKIAFLYGVFGMDFSGAGTYGMAIVVAILSAFVLSGAPGGGLVGEMLIVSMFNFPAEAFPIIATLGFLFDPAATCLNASGDTIASMLVTRLVEGKEWLAKAAAAKKSQV
;
A
#
# COMPACT_ATOMS: atom_id res chain seq x y z
N MET A 1 -1.97 -18.41 26.97
CA MET A 1 -1.08 -17.25 27.19
C MET A 1 0.03 -17.34 26.15
N VAL A 2 -0.11 -16.64 25.02
CA VAL A 2 0.96 -16.55 24.04
C VAL A 2 1.99 -15.58 24.59
N ASN A 3 3.19 -16.10 24.88
CA ASN A 3 4.33 -15.31 25.31
C ASN A 3 4.69 -14.32 24.18
N LEU A 4 4.19 -13.10 24.25
CA LEU A 4 4.67 -11.99 23.44
C LEU A 4 6.09 -11.68 23.89
N GLN A 5 7.06 -12.41 23.36
CA GLN A 5 8.47 -12.04 23.48
C GLN A 5 8.58 -10.60 22.98
N LYS A 6 8.91 -9.67 23.86
CA LYS A 6 9.26 -8.29 23.50
C LYS A 6 10.41 -8.37 22.51
N LYS A 7 10.12 -8.22 21.20
CA LYS A 7 11.17 -8.07 20.18
C LYS A 7 12.07 -6.93 20.64
N SER A 8 13.39 -7.13 20.57
CA SER A 8 14.35 -6.05 20.84
C SER A 8 14.09 -4.87 19.92
N PHE A 9 14.39 -3.66 20.36
CA PHE A 9 14.31 -2.44 19.54
C PHE A 9 14.98 -2.62 18.17
N TRP A 10 16.14 -3.25 18.11
CA TRP A 10 16.84 -3.57 16.85
C TRP A 10 16.11 -4.59 15.97
N GLN A 11 15.41 -5.55 16.55
CA GLN A 11 14.61 -6.50 15.76
C GLN A 11 13.37 -5.85 15.14
N GLN A 12 12.94 -4.75 15.71
CA GLN A 12 11.74 -4.03 15.27
C GLN A 12 12.04 -2.90 14.29
N TYR A 13 13.08 -2.10 14.55
CA TYR A 13 13.40 -0.89 13.80
C TYR A 13 14.73 -0.97 13.03
N GLY A 14 15.53 -2.02 13.23
CA GLY A 14 16.89 -2.08 12.70
C GLY A 14 16.95 -1.92 11.18
N ASN A 15 16.05 -2.57 10.45
CA ASN A 15 16.03 -2.48 9.00
C ASN A 15 15.64 -1.07 8.51
N LEU A 16 14.64 -0.44 9.11
CA LEU A 16 14.26 0.95 8.81
C LEU A 16 15.41 1.91 9.08
N ILE A 17 16.05 1.80 10.26
CA ILE A 17 17.18 2.65 10.64
C ILE A 17 18.33 2.48 9.65
N LEU A 18 18.64 1.25 9.24
CA LEU A 18 19.69 0.97 8.27
C LEU A 18 19.36 1.59 6.89
N ILE A 19 18.12 1.46 6.41
CA ILE A 19 17.68 2.04 5.13
C ILE A 19 17.80 3.57 5.19
N LEU A 20 17.22 4.20 6.22
CA LEU A 20 17.28 5.66 6.38
C LEU A 20 18.72 6.15 6.54
N SER A 21 19.57 5.42 7.30
CA SER A 21 20.99 5.75 7.42
C SER A 21 21.71 5.63 6.07
N GLY A 22 21.40 4.59 5.29
CA GLY A 22 21.94 4.42 3.94
C GLY A 22 21.58 5.58 3.02
N ILE A 23 20.32 6.00 3.02
CA ILE A 23 19.81 7.16 2.25
C ILE A 23 20.52 8.45 2.68
N LEU A 24 20.62 8.71 3.99
CA LEU A 24 21.27 9.91 4.52
C LEU A 24 22.78 9.95 4.20
N ILE A 25 23.47 8.82 4.35
CA ILE A 25 24.89 8.71 3.98
C ILE A 25 25.05 8.91 2.48
N GLY A 26 24.19 8.29 1.66
CA GLY A 26 24.17 8.49 0.22
C GLY A 26 23.96 9.95 -0.17
N ALA A 27 22.97 10.61 0.42
CA ALA A 27 22.73 12.04 0.19
C ALA A 27 23.96 12.89 0.55
N LEU A 28 24.61 12.62 1.71
CA LEU A 28 25.82 13.30 2.12
C LEU A 28 26.98 13.08 1.13
N ILE A 29 27.17 11.85 0.64
CA ILE A 29 28.16 11.52 -0.40
C ILE A 29 27.86 12.33 -1.67
N GLY A 30 26.61 12.39 -2.11
CA GLY A 30 26.19 13.15 -3.30
C GLY A 30 26.52 14.65 -3.19
N VAL A 31 26.36 15.24 -1.99
CA VAL A 31 26.71 16.66 -1.74
C VAL A 31 28.22 16.88 -1.66
N VAL A 32 28.94 16.05 -0.89
CA VAL A 32 30.35 16.29 -0.56
C VAL A 32 31.30 15.75 -1.64
N ALA A 33 30.94 14.66 -2.29
CA ALA A 33 31.78 13.98 -3.28
C ALA A 33 30.96 13.55 -4.50
N PRO A 34 30.42 14.49 -5.32
CA PRO A 34 29.50 14.17 -6.40
C PRO A 34 30.10 13.21 -7.44
N ASN A 35 31.37 13.32 -7.80
CA ASN A 35 32.04 12.38 -8.70
C ASN A 35 32.05 10.94 -8.16
N PHE A 36 32.22 10.75 -6.87
CA PHE A 36 32.12 9.43 -6.24
C PHE A 36 30.67 8.96 -6.19
N GLY A 37 29.71 9.85 -5.91
CA GLY A 37 28.29 9.58 -5.95
C GLY A 37 27.83 9.01 -7.28
N THR A 38 28.27 9.61 -8.40
CA THR A 38 27.98 9.09 -9.76
C THR A 38 28.72 7.79 -10.06
N THR A 39 29.94 7.60 -9.55
CA THR A 39 30.73 6.38 -9.76
C THR A 39 30.07 5.14 -9.13
N ILE A 40 29.39 5.29 -7.99
CA ILE A 40 28.74 4.17 -7.29
C ILE A 40 27.32 3.89 -7.80
N LYS A 41 26.80 4.66 -8.77
CA LYS A 41 25.50 4.44 -9.41
C LYS A 41 25.21 2.97 -9.77
N PRO A 42 26.14 2.18 -10.37
CA PRO A 42 25.88 0.79 -10.73
C PRO A 42 25.43 -0.09 -9.55
N ILE A 43 25.84 0.23 -8.31
CA ILE A 43 25.39 -0.50 -7.11
C ILE A 43 23.89 -0.26 -6.88
N GLY A 44 23.45 0.98 -7.02
CA GLY A 44 22.03 1.34 -6.97
C GLY A 44 21.24 0.66 -8.10
N ASP A 45 21.74 0.71 -9.33
CA ASP A 45 21.10 0.11 -10.50
C ASP A 45 20.93 -1.41 -10.35
N ILE A 46 21.94 -2.14 -9.81
CA ILE A 46 21.84 -3.57 -9.53
C ILE A 46 20.71 -3.85 -8.54
N PHE A 47 20.64 -3.10 -7.44
CA PHE A 47 19.58 -3.24 -6.46
C PHE A 47 18.19 -3.02 -7.07
N LEU A 48 18.02 -1.96 -7.87
CA LEU A 48 16.77 -1.65 -8.54
C LEU A 48 16.38 -2.73 -9.55
N ASN A 49 17.35 -3.20 -10.35
CA ASN A 49 17.10 -4.26 -11.33
C ASN A 49 16.66 -5.58 -10.66
N LEU A 50 17.22 -5.92 -9.50
CA LEU A 50 16.75 -7.06 -8.72
C LEU A 50 15.29 -6.89 -8.28
N LEU A 51 14.90 -5.68 -7.83
CA LEU A 51 13.51 -5.38 -7.48
C LEU A 51 12.60 -5.46 -8.71
N PHE A 52 13.00 -4.84 -9.82
CA PHE A 52 12.23 -4.87 -11.06
C PHE A 52 11.98 -6.28 -11.60
N THR A 53 12.93 -7.19 -11.42
CA THR A 53 12.81 -8.58 -11.90
C THR A 53 11.72 -9.35 -11.17
N ILE A 54 11.49 -9.04 -9.88
CA ILE A 54 10.51 -9.78 -9.07
C ILE A 54 9.08 -9.20 -9.18
N VAL A 55 8.90 -7.98 -9.69
CA VAL A 55 7.60 -7.28 -9.65
C VAL A 55 6.51 -8.04 -10.38
N VAL A 56 6.76 -8.46 -11.61
CA VAL A 56 5.76 -9.16 -12.44
C VAL A 56 5.28 -10.46 -11.78
N PRO A 57 6.17 -11.41 -11.40
CA PRO A 57 5.74 -12.62 -10.71
C PRO A 57 5.10 -12.33 -9.35
N LEU A 58 5.54 -11.30 -8.62
CA LEU A 58 4.95 -10.89 -7.36
C LEU A 58 3.51 -10.44 -7.53
N VAL A 59 3.23 -9.53 -8.47
CA VAL A 59 1.87 -9.04 -8.77
C VAL A 59 0.94 -10.18 -9.12
N PHE A 60 1.34 -11.03 -10.07
CA PHE A 60 0.52 -12.16 -10.50
C PHE A 60 0.20 -13.11 -9.34
N VAL A 61 1.23 -13.58 -8.65
CA VAL A 61 1.07 -14.61 -7.62
C VAL A 61 0.31 -14.07 -6.40
N SER A 62 0.62 -12.85 -5.96
CA SER A 62 -0.04 -12.26 -4.79
C SER A 62 -1.54 -12.06 -5.03
N ILE A 63 -1.92 -11.50 -6.19
CA ILE A 63 -3.33 -11.27 -6.52
C ILE A 63 -4.05 -12.60 -6.75
N ALA A 64 -3.49 -13.50 -7.56
CA ALA A 64 -4.12 -14.79 -7.83
C ALA A 64 -4.28 -15.64 -6.56
N SER A 65 -3.31 -15.59 -5.64
CA SER A 65 -3.38 -16.25 -4.33
C SER A 65 -4.47 -15.64 -3.45
N ALA A 66 -4.49 -14.30 -3.32
CA ALA A 66 -5.47 -13.61 -2.49
C ALA A 66 -6.91 -13.87 -2.96
N VAL A 67 -7.17 -13.72 -4.27
CA VAL A 67 -8.50 -14.00 -4.85
C VAL A 67 -8.84 -15.49 -4.81
N GLY A 68 -7.85 -16.34 -5.08
CA GLY A 68 -8.02 -17.81 -5.11
C GLY A 68 -8.34 -18.41 -3.74
N SER A 69 -7.94 -17.79 -2.64
CA SER A 69 -8.22 -18.24 -1.28
C SER A 69 -9.62 -17.90 -0.79
N MET A 70 -10.41 -17.12 -1.53
CA MET A 70 -11.77 -16.73 -1.13
C MET A 70 -12.73 -17.93 -1.19
N ALA A 71 -13.23 -18.37 -0.04
CA ALA A 71 -14.11 -19.54 0.07
C ALA A 71 -15.60 -19.18 -0.14
N ASN A 72 -16.35 -20.05 -0.79
CA ASN A 72 -17.72 -19.82 -1.26
C ASN A 72 -18.77 -20.34 -0.28
N MET A 73 -19.27 -19.53 0.67
CA MET A 73 -20.44 -19.84 1.52
C MET A 73 -21.35 -18.61 1.70
N LYS A 74 -22.67 -18.79 1.81
CA LYS A 74 -23.67 -17.68 1.81
C LYS A 74 -23.47 -16.61 2.90
N ARG A 75 -23.13 -16.99 4.14
CA ARG A 75 -22.82 -16.03 5.22
C ARG A 75 -21.45 -15.38 4.98
N LEU A 76 -20.49 -16.19 4.58
CA LEU A 76 -19.16 -15.77 4.16
C LEU A 76 -19.25 -14.79 2.99
N GLY A 77 -20.09 -15.07 1.99
CA GLY A 77 -20.33 -14.16 0.86
C GLY A 77 -20.87 -12.79 1.27
N LYS A 78 -21.72 -12.72 2.30
CA LYS A 78 -22.22 -11.43 2.83
C LYS A 78 -21.11 -10.65 3.56
N ILE A 79 -20.27 -11.35 4.34
CA ILE A 79 -19.13 -10.73 5.02
C ILE A 79 -18.11 -10.28 3.97
N LEU A 80 -17.76 -11.14 3.00
CA LEU A 80 -16.82 -10.83 1.91
C LEU A 80 -17.26 -9.64 1.08
N GLY A 81 -18.52 -9.64 0.61
CA GLY A 81 -19.08 -8.54 -0.17
C GLY A 81 -19.11 -7.23 0.64
N GLY A 82 -19.48 -7.31 1.92
CA GLY A 82 -19.42 -6.17 2.85
C GLY A 82 -18.00 -5.66 3.07
N THR A 83 -17.02 -6.57 3.17
CA THR A 83 -15.60 -6.25 3.35
C THR A 83 -15.04 -5.53 2.14
N ILE A 84 -15.18 -6.12 0.95
CA ILE A 84 -14.69 -5.51 -0.31
C ILE A 84 -15.39 -4.16 -0.54
N GLY A 85 -16.71 -4.09 -0.35
CA GLY A 85 -17.46 -2.84 -0.47
C GLY A 85 -16.98 -1.76 0.50
N THR A 86 -16.66 -2.15 1.75
CA THR A 86 -16.10 -1.23 2.76
C THR A 86 -14.72 -0.73 2.34
N PHE A 87 -13.82 -1.61 1.88
CA PHE A 87 -12.48 -1.24 1.47
C PHE A 87 -12.46 -0.29 0.27
N ILE A 88 -13.31 -0.56 -0.75
CA ILE A 88 -13.46 0.35 -1.89
C ILE A 88 -14.03 1.70 -1.44
N PHE A 89 -15.01 1.69 -0.53
CA PHE A 89 -15.66 2.91 -0.04
C PHE A 89 -14.68 3.80 0.73
N THR A 90 -13.93 3.24 1.69
CA THR A 90 -12.94 4.00 2.46
C THR A 90 -11.78 4.45 1.60
N GLY A 91 -11.27 3.59 0.71
CA GLY A 91 -10.22 3.91 -0.24
C GLY A 91 -10.60 5.03 -1.22
N ALA A 92 -11.85 5.05 -1.71
CA ALA A 92 -12.35 6.14 -2.55
C ALA A 92 -12.41 7.47 -1.79
N ILE A 93 -12.86 7.45 -0.53
CA ILE A 93 -12.86 8.64 0.34
C ILE A 93 -11.42 9.12 0.59
N ALA A 94 -10.49 8.21 0.89
CA ALA A 94 -9.08 8.53 1.05
C ALA A 94 -8.53 9.17 -0.23
N GLY A 95 -8.84 8.61 -1.40
CA GLY A 95 -8.46 9.16 -2.70
C GLY A 95 -8.94 10.59 -2.94
N VAL A 96 -10.21 10.86 -2.66
CA VAL A 96 -10.77 12.22 -2.78
C VAL A 96 -10.13 13.18 -1.76
N CYS A 97 -9.96 12.71 -0.51
CA CYS A 97 -9.35 13.51 0.55
C CYS A 97 -7.94 13.95 0.18
N VAL A 98 -7.09 13.05 -0.28
CA VAL A 98 -5.71 13.37 -0.65
C VAL A 98 -5.64 14.25 -1.90
N LEU A 99 -6.52 14.06 -2.88
CA LEU A 99 -6.57 14.96 -4.04
C LEU A 99 -6.82 16.41 -3.64
N VAL A 100 -7.79 16.64 -2.75
CA VAL A 100 -8.04 17.99 -2.22
C VAL A 100 -6.80 18.50 -1.49
N TRP A 101 -6.17 17.66 -0.67
CA TRP A 101 -5.03 18.06 0.14
C TRP A 101 -3.79 18.41 -0.68
N VAL A 102 -3.40 17.59 -1.68
CA VAL A 102 -2.21 17.85 -2.51
C VAL A 102 -2.38 19.03 -3.47
N ASN A 103 -3.62 19.37 -3.81
CA ASN A 103 -3.92 20.59 -4.58
C ASN A 103 -3.79 21.86 -3.70
N LEU A 104 -4.04 21.75 -2.38
CA LEU A 104 -3.83 22.85 -1.44
C LEU A 104 -2.36 22.96 -0.99
N PHE A 105 -1.70 21.83 -0.85
CA PHE A 105 -0.34 21.70 -0.33
C PHE A 105 0.48 20.83 -1.28
N SER A 106 1.14 21.45 -2.27
CA SER A 106 1.98 20.71 -3.22
C SER A 106 3.08 19.92 -2.48
N PRO A 107 3.25 18.63 -2.76
CA PRO A 107 4.30 17.81 -2.14
C PRO A 107 5.70 18.07 -2.70
N SER A 108 5.84 18.71 -3.88
CA SER A 108 7.14 19.13 -4.45
C SER A 108 7.42 20.59 -4.18
N ALA A 109 8.69 20.98 -4.05
CA ALA A 109 9.12 22.34 -3.77
C ALA A 109 9.56 23.12 -5.01
N GLY A 110 9.57 22.48 -6.16
CA GLY A 110 9.90 23.11 -7.45
C GLY A 110 11.26 22.74 -8.03
N THR A 111 11.94 21.72 -7.49
CA THR A 111 13.05 21.08 -8.21
C THR A 111 12.47 20.37 -9.42
N THR A 112 12.92 20.73 -10.62
CA THR A 112 12.50 20.11 -11.86
C THR A 112 13.61 19.20 -12.40
N ILE A 113 13.24 17.95 -12.68
CA ILE A 113 14.06 16.98 -13.39
C ILE A 113 13.59 17.00 -14.84
N GLU A 114 14.49 17.35 -15.79
CA GLU A 114 14.14 17.27 -17.20
C GLU A 114 13.83 15.81 -17.59
N LEU A 115 12.60 15.60 -18.08
CA LEU A 115 12.22 14.33 -18.69
C LEU A 115 13.06 14.15 -19.97
N VAL A 116 13.81 13.07 -20.06
CA VAL A 116 14.30 12.59 -21.35
C VAL A 116 13.05 12.21 -22.14
N ALA A 117 12.75 12.98 -23.19
CA ALA A 117 11.56 12.80 -24.03
C ALA A 117 11.54 11.35 -24.54
N SER A 118 10.67 10.51 -23.96
CA SER A 118 10.28 9.27 -24.62
C SER A 118 9.54 9.64 -25.89
N GLU A 119 9.87 9.02 -27.00
CA GLU A 119 9.19 9.24 -28.27
C GLU A 119 7.68 9.11 -28.05
N VAL A 120 6.96 10.19 -28.33
CA VAL A 120 5.50 10.21 -28.28
C VAL A 120 5.01 9.29 -29.38
N GLY A 121 4.60 8.07 -29.03
CA GLY A 121 3.95 7.15 -29.95
C GLY A 121 2.71 7.79 -30.58
N GLU A 122 2.30 7.30 -31.76
CA GLU A 122 1.13 7.79 -32.48
C GLU A 122 -0.10 7.86 -31.58
N ALA A 123 -0.88 8.94 -31.71
CA ALA A 123 -2.06 9.18 -30.89
C ALA A 123 -3.11 8.08 -31.13
N GLN A 124 -3.22 7.14 -30.18
CA GLN A 124 -4.24 6.08 -30.19
C GLN A 124 -5.64 6.67 -29.92
N THR A 125 -6.65 6.07 -30.50
CA THR A 125 -8.05 6.41 -30.16
C THR A 125 -8.38 6.01 -28.73
N ALA A 126 -9.36 6.68 -28.10
CA ALA A 126 -9.77 6.34 -26.72
C ALA A 126 -10.20 4.86 -26.57
N GLY A 127 -10.77 4.26 -27.62
CA GLY A 127 -11.13 2.83 -27.64
C GLY A 127 -9.90 1.92 -27.69
N GLU A 128 -8.93 2.21 -28.52
CA GLU A 128 -7.66 1.47 -28.62
C GLU A 128 -6.86 1.56 -27.32
N LEU A 129 -6.80 2.77 -26.72
CA LEU A 129 -6.18 2.97 -25.40
C LEU A 129 -6.86 2.14 -24.34
N LEU A 130 -8.18 2.05 -24.33
CA LEU A 130 -8.91 1.25 -23.35
C LEU A 130 -8.66 -0.25 -23.53
N VAL A 131 -8.64 -0.74 -24.78
CA VAL A 131 -8.35 -2.15 -25.08
C VAL A 131 -6.91 -2.50 -24.72
N SER A 132 -5.93 -1.70 -25.15
CA SER A 132 -4.50 -1.93 -24.88
C SER A 132 -4.15 -1.77 -23.40
N SER A 133 -4.89 -0.93 -22.66
CA SER A 133 -4.70 -0.79 -21.22
C SER A 133 -5.27 -1.96 -20.39
N LEU A 134 -6.34 -2.61 -20.88
CA LEU A 134 -7.03 -3.67 -20.13
C LEU A 134 -6.61 -5.07 -20.54
N THR A 135 -6.14 -5.27 -21.76
CA THR A 135 -5.85 -6.59 -22.34
C THR A 135 -4.59 -6.57 -23.19
N VAL A 136 -3.98 -7.75 -23.34
CA VAL A 136 -2.90 -8.01 -24.31
C VAL A 136 -3.32 -9.12 -25.25
N SER A 137 -2.73 -9.19 -26.45
CA SER A 137 -3.06 -10.17 -27.47
C SER A 137 -2.34 -11.50 -27.31
N ASP A 138 -1.19 -11.51 -26.63
CA ASP A 138 -0.37 -12.69 -26.40
C ASP A 138 -0.10 -12.90 -24.90
N PHE A 139 -0.03 -14.15 -24.48
CA PHE A 139 0.25 -14.51 -23.09
C PHE A 139 1.65 -14.06 -22.65
N SER A 140 2.62 -14.04 -23.56
CA SER A 140 3.97 -13.57 -23.30
C SER A 140 4.01 -12.10 -22.91
N ASP A 141 3.13 -11.26 -23.46
CA ASP A 141 3.06 -9.83 -23.21
C ASP A 141 2.60 -9.50 -21.79
N LEU A 142 1.89 -10.45 -21.13
CA LEU A 142 1.51 -10.29 -19.69
C LEU A 142 2.74 -10.17 -18.78
N TRP A 143 3.88 -10.70 -19.19
CA TRP A 143 5.10 -10.67 -18.37
C TRP A 143 5.94 -9.41 -18.57
N ASP A 144 5.49 -8.49 -19.44
CA ASP A 144 6.12 -7.18 -19.60
C ASP A 144 5.63 -6.22 -18.52
N LYS A 145 6.59 -5.47 -17.94
CA LYS A 145 6.29 -4.47 -16.89
C LYS A 145 5.41 -3.32 -17.39
N SER A 146 5.37 -3.06 -18.68
CA SER A 146 4.48 -2.06 -19.30
C SER A 146 3.01 -2.50 -19.27
N ASN A 147 2.72 -3.79 -19.12
CA ASN A 147 1.39 -4.38 -19.18
C ASN A 147 0.85 -4.78 -17.80
N MET A 148 1.13 -3.97 -16.77
CA MET A 148 0.72 -4.27 -15.38
C MET A 148 -0.79 -4.38 -15.20
N LEU A 149 -1.59 -3.53 -15.82
CA LEU A 149 -3.04 -3.58 -15.64
C LEU A 149 -3.66 -4.84 -16.31
N PRO A 150 -3.31 -5.21 -17.56
CA PRO A 150 -3.66 -6.51 -18.11
C PRO A 150 -3.25 -7.70 -17.22
N LEU A 151 -2.05 -7.67 -16.65
CA LEU A 151 -1.56 -8.70 -15.73
C LEU A 151 -2.44 -8.80 -14.47
N ILE A 152 -2.83 -7.66 -13.87
CA ILE A 152 -3.71 -7.62 -12.70
C ILE A 152 -5.08 -8.22 -13.04
N ILE A 153 -5.68 -7.82 -14.15
CA ILE A 153 -6.99 -8.34 -14.59
C ILE A 153 -6.90 -9.85 -14.80
N PHE A 154 -5.86 -10.32 -15.50
CA PHE A 154 -5.63 -11.75 -15.71
C PHE A 154 -5.44 -12.49 -14.36
N ALA A 155 -4.67 -11.94 -13.42
CA ALA A 155 -4.44 -12.53 -12.11
C ALA A 155 -5.73 -12.65 -11.28
N ILE A 156 -6.61 -11.63 -11.34
CA ILE A 156 -7.92 -11.65 -10.69
C ILE A 156 -8.80 -12.76 -11.30
N LEU A 157 -8.91 -12.81 -12.63
CA LEU A 157 -9.70 -13.83 -13.32
C LEU A 157 -9.16 -15.24 -13.03
N PHE A 158 -7.83 -15.42 -13.07
CA PHE A 158 -7.17 -16.66 -12.72
C PHE A 158 -7.47 -17.08 -11.27
N GLY A 159 -7.39 -16.14 -10.32
CA GLY A 159 -7.75 -16.36 -8.92
C GLY A 159 -9.21 -16.80 -8.75
N PHE A 160 -10.17 -16.19 -9.46
CA PHE A 160 -11.56 -16.64 -9.46
C PHE A 160 -11.72 -18.06 -9.98
N CYS A 161 -10.99 -18.45 -11.03
CA CYS A 161 -10.99 -19.83 -11.52
C CYS A 161 -10.43 -20.79 -10.46
N VAL A 162 -9.33 -20.42 -9.79
CA VAL A 162 -8.76 -21.23 -8.69
C VAL A 162 -9.76 -21.37 -7.55
N SER A 163 -10.43 -20.28 -7.15
CA SER A 163 -11.48 -20.31 -6.11
C SER A 163 -12.63 -21.26 -6.52
N ALA A 164 -13.09 -21.20 -7.77
CA ALA A 164 -14.14 -22.09 -8.30
C ALA A 164 -13.70 -23.57 -8.37
N CYS A 165 -12.41 -23.83 -8.53
CA CYS A 165 -11.82 -25.19 -8.57
C CYS A 165 -11.41 -25.73 -7.19
N GLY A 166 -11.94 -25.20 -6.10
CA GLY A 166 -11.70 -25.65 -4.74
C GLY A 166 -10.84 -24.73 -3.86
N GLY A 167 -10.47 -23.58 -4.39
CA GLY A 167 -9.83 -22.51 -3.64
C GLY A 167 -8.51 -22.94 -2.98
N GLU A 168 -8.32 -22.51 -1.74
CA GLU A 168 -7.12 -22.80 -0.93
C GLU A 168 -6.89 -24.31 -0.72
N GLN A 169 -7.95 -25.14 -0.74
CA GLN A 169 -7.83 -26.60 -0.58
C GLN A 169 -7.35 -27.29 -1.85
N SER A 170 -7.45 -26.64 -3.01
CA SER A 170 -6.97 -27.19 -4.28
C SER A 170 -5.44 -27.23 -4.35
N PRO A 171 -4.85 -28.14 -5.14
CA PRO A 171 -3.41 -28.15 -5.38
C PRO A 171 -2.88 -26.81 -5.92
N MET A 172 -3.66 -26.15 -6.79
CA MET A 172 -3.29 -24.85 -7.38
C MET A 172 -3.34 -23.73 -6.34
N GLY A 173 -4.36 -23.71 -5.48
CA GLY A 173 -4.44 -22.70 -4.41
C GLY A 173 -3.27 -22.81 -3.43
N ARG A 174 -2.89 -24.03 -3.04
CA ARG A 174 -1.71 -24.30 -2.21
C ARG A 174 -0.40 -23.91 -2.90
N LEU A 175 -0.30 -24.19 -4.21
CA LEU A 175 0.87 -23.79 -5.00
C LEU A 175 1.03 -22.28 -5.03
N LEU A 176 -0.05 -21.52 -5.30
CA LEU A 176 -0.01 -20.05 -5.30
C LEU A 176 0.36 -19.48 -3.93
N ALA A 177 -0.18 -20.02 -2.84
CA ALA A 177 0.18 -19.60 -1.49
C ALA A 177 1.67 -19.84 -1.21
N ASN A 178 2.19 -21.02 -1.54
CA ASN A 178 3.62 -21.34 -1.38
C ASN A 178 4.52 -20.46 -2.25
N LEU A 179 4.12 -20.19 -3.50
CA LEU A 179 4.86 -19.29 -4.40
C LEU A 179 4.87 -17.88 -3.86
N ASN A 180 3.75 -17.40 -3.34
CA ASN A 180 3.68 -16.07 -2.70
C ASN A 180 4.67 -15.99 -1.52
N ASP A 181 4.72 -16.99 -0.66
CA ASP A 181 5.66 -17.04 0.46
C ASP A 181 7.11 -17.05 0.00
N ILE A 182 7.43 -17.79 -1.08
CA ILE A 182 8.77 -17.85 -1.68
C ILE A 182 9.15 -16.47 -2.23
N ILE A 183 8.26 -15.84 -2.99
CA ILE A 183 8.47 -14.51 -3.58
C ILE A 183 8.66 -13.47 -2.49
N MET A 184 7.85 -13.50 -1.43
CA MET A 184 8.00 -12.58 -0.30
C MET A 184 9.33 -12.77 0.45
N LYS A 185 9.81 -14.00 0.59
CA LYS A 185 11.16 -14.27 1.13
C LYS A 185 12.25 -13.75 0.21
N PHE A 186 12.09 -13.89 -1.10
CA PHE A 186 13.04 -13.37 -2.09
C PHE A 186 13.13 -11.83 -2.01
N VAL A 187 11.98 -11.13 -1.95
CA VAL A 187 11.93 -9.68 -1.67
C VAL A 187 12.65 -9.36 -0.38
N GLY A 188 12.39 -10.12 0.69
CA GLY A 188 13.08 -9.96 1.97
C GLY A 188 14.62 -10.06 1.87
N ILE A 189 15.14 -10.97 1.05
CA ILE A 189 16.58 -11.10 0.79
C ILE A 189 17.12 -9.87 0.05
N ILE A 190 16.44 -9.42 -1.01
CA ILE A 190 16.81 -8.19 -1.73
C ILE A 190 16.82 -6.99 -0.77
N MET A 191 15.86 -6.91 0.13
CA MET A 191 15.75 -5.82 1.10
C MET A 191 16.87 -5.79 2.14
N LEU A 192 17.64 -6.87 2.32
CA LEU A 192 18.85 -6.85 3.16
C LEU A 192 19.94 -5.94 2.59
N VAL A 193 20.02 -5.82 1.26
CA VAL A 193 20.99 -4.94 0.58
C VAL A 193 20.41 -3.56 0.26
N ALA A 194 19.14 -3.31 0.58
CA ALA A 194 18.47 -2.02 0.34
C ALA A 194 19.20 -0.81 0.94
N PRO A 195 19.77 -0.84 2.17
CA PRO A 195 20.52 0.30 2.71
C PRO A 195 21.66 0.74 1.80
N ILE A 196 22.39 -0.23 1.22
CA ILE A 196 23.52 0.03 0.32
C ILE A 196 23.01 0.47 -1.05
N GLY A 197 22.04 -0.26 -1.62
CA GLY A 197 21.48 0.02 -2.94
C GLY A 197 20.82 1.39 -3.02
N LEU A 198 19.94 1.70 -2.06
CA LEU A 198 19.30 3.01 -1.96
C LEU A 198 20.29 4.11 -1.59
N GLY A 199 21.26 3.83 -0.75
CA GLY A 199 22.35 4.78 -0.43
C GLY A 199 23.14 5.18 -1.68
N ALA A 200 23.56 4.21 -2.50
CA ALA A 200 24.27 4.45 -3.75
C ALA A 200 23.39 5.20 -4.79
N TYR A 201 22.10 4.79 -4.89
CA TYR A 201 21.16 5.48 -5.74
C TYR A 201 20.97 6.95 -5.31
N PHE A 202 20.79 7.20 -4.02
CA PHE A 202 20.60 8.55 -3.47
C PHE A 202 21.85 9.42 -3.62
N ALA A 203 23.05 8.82 -3.49
CA ALA A 203 24.31 9.50 -3.75
C ALA A 203 24.37 10.01 -5.21
N ASN A 204 24.01 9.15 -6.17
CA ASN A 204 23.94 9.53 -7.57
C ASN A 204 22.84 10.58 -7.83
N LEU A 205 21.65 10.42 -7.22
CA LEU A 205 20.53 11.34 -7.38
C LEU A 205 20.90 12.76 -6.94
N VAL A 206 21.46 12.90 -5.75
CA VAL A 206 21.89 14.20 -5.21
C VAL A 206 23.09 14.76 -5.96
N ALA A 207 24.03 13.90 -6.39
CA ALA A 207 25.17 14.34 -7.23
C ALA A 207 24.74 14.88 -8.58
N THR A 208 23.66 14.33 -9.17
CA THR A 208 23.17 14.70 -10.51
C THR A 208 22.22 15.90 -10.46
N TYR A 209 21.29 15.92 -9.52
CA TYR A 209 20.20 16.91 -9.47
C TYR A 209 20.36 17.97 -8.37
N GLY A 210 21.42 17.89 -7.57
CA GLY A 210 21.69 18.83 -6.50
C GLY A 210 21.00 18.47 -5.16
N PRO A 211 21.38 19.20 -4.07
CA PRO A 211 20.83 18.97 -2.74
C PRO A 211 19.38 19.41 -2.58
N GLU A 212 18.83 20.18 -3.52
CA GLU A 212 17.45 20.70 -3.53
C GLU A 212 16.44 19.58 -3.46
N ILE A 213 16.74 18.42 -4.07
CA ILE A 213 15.86 17.25 -4.07
C ILE A 213 15.61 16.72 -2.63
N ILE A 214 16.55 16.91 -1.72
CA ILE A 214 16.37 16.53 -0.29
C ILE A 214 15.26 17.39 0.33
N GLY A 215 15.18 18.67 -0.07
CA GLY A 215 14.11 19.57 0.35
C GLY A 215 12.74 19.10 -0.11
N ASP A 216 12.63 18.57 -1.34
CA ASP A 216 11.39 18.03 -1.89
C ASP A 216 10.90 16.81 -1.09
N TYR A 217 11.82 15.90 -0.69
CA TYR A 217 11.46 14.78 0.19
C TYR A 217 10.96 15.25 1.56
N GLY A 218 11.67 16.21 2.17
CA GLY A 218 11.26 16.81 3.43
C GLY A 218 9.89 17.47 3.34
N ARG A 219 9.64 18.22 2.26
CA ARG A 219 8.33 18.83 1.99
C ARG A 219 7.24 17.79 1.81
N SER A 220 7.49 16.72 1.04
CA SER A 220 6.54 15.62 0.87
C SER A 220 6.15 15.00 2.21
N MET A 221 7.11 14.80 3.12
CA MET A 221 6.82 14.30 4.47
C MET A 221 5.95 15.29 5.26
N LEU A 222 6.25 16.59 5.19
CA LEU A 222 5.46 17.64 5.84
C LEU A 222 4.04 17.76 5.27
N VAL A 223 3.80 17.36 4.05
CA VAL A 223 2.47 17.26 3.44
C VAL A 223 1.77 15.97 3.87
N TYR A 224 2.46 14.83 3.83
CA TYR A 224 1.86 13.52 4.01
C TYR A 224 1.52 13.18 5.48
N TYR A 225 2.43 13.42 6.44
CA TYR A 225 2.19 13.04 7.83
C TYR A 225 1.02 13.79 8.49
N PRO A 226 0.88 15.12 8.31
CA PRO A 226 -0.32 15.83 8.79
C PRO A 226 -1.61 15.34 8.12
N LEU A 227 -1.56 15.02 6.83
CA LEU A 227 -2.71 14.43 6.12
C LEU A 227 -3.14 13.12 6.79
N CYS A 228 -2.20 12.20 7.05
CA CYS A 228 -2.48 10.94 7.73
C CYS A 228 -3.08 11.15 9.12
N ALA A 229 -2.52 12.08 9.90
CA ALA A 229 -3.04 12.41 11.22
C ALA A 229 -4.47 12.96 11.15
N LEU A 230 -4.73 13.90 10.24
CA LEU A 230 -6.06 14.47 10.02
C LEU A 230 -7.06 13.42 9.54
N TYR A 231 -6.64 12.55 8.58
CA TYR A 231 -7.49 11.46 8.10
C TYR A 231 -7.91 10.53 9.24
N GLY A 232 -6.96 10.07 10.05
CA GLY A 232 -7.24 9.22 11.20
C GLY A 232 -8.15 9.88 12.24
N VAL A 233 -7.91 11.17 12.54
CA VAL A 233 -8.70 11.92 13.54
C VAL A 233 -10.10 12.25 13.06
N ILE A 234 -10.31 12.45 11.76
CA ILE A 234 -11.61 12.84 11.20
C ILE A 234 -12.41 11.62 10.74
N PHE A 235 -11.81 10.78 9.87
CA PHE A 235 -12.54 9.71 9.20
C PHE A 235 -12.72 8.47 10.06
N PHE A 236 -11.77 8.11 10.91
CA PHE A 236 -11.96 6.96 11.80
C PHE A 236 -13.13 7.13 12.77
N PRO A 237 -13.29 8.28 13.47
CA PRO A 237 -14.50 8.53 14.25
C PRO A 237 -15.78 8.57 13.39
N LEU A 238 -15.71 9.12 12.17
CA LEU A 238 -16.84 9.15 11.25
C LEU A 238 -17.28 7.73 10.88
N TYR A 239 -16.36 6.86 10.49
CA TYR A 239 -16.64 5.46 10.16
C TYR A 239 -17.14 4.68 11.39
N ALA A 240 -16.55 4.89 12.55
CA ALA A 240 -17.02 4.31 13.80
C ALA A 240 -18.42 4.80 14.17
N PHE A 241 -18.75 6.05 13.88
CA PHE A 241 -20.10 6.58 14.05
C PHE A 241 -21.08 5.92 13.08
N LEU A 242 -20.73 5.76 11.83
CA LEU A 242 -21.53 5.02 10.85
C LEU A 242 -21.75 3.58 11.27
N ALA A 243 -20.75 2.94 11.88
CA ALA A 243 -20.82 1.56 12.35
C ALA A 243 -21.68 1.37 13.59
N GLY A 244 -21.64 2.28 14.58
CA GLY A 244 -22.30 2.08 15.88
C GLY A 244 -22.77 3.35 16.61
N GLY A 245 -22.90 4.48 15.89
CA GLY A 245 -23.29 5.76 16.46
C GLY A 245 -22.27 6.26 17.51
N ARG A 246 -22.71 7.06 18.47
CA ARG A 246 -21.85 7.58 19.56
C ARG A 246 -21.16 6.47 20.35
N ARG A 247 -21.82 5.31 20.52
CA ARG A 247 -21.22 4.13 21.19
C ARG A 247 -20.10 3.51 20.36
N GLY A 248 -20.23 3.51 19.03
CA GLY A 248 -19.19 3.07 18.11
C GLY A 248 -17.94 3.93 18.23
N VAL A 249 -18.09 5.25 18.24
CA VAL A 249 -16.97 6.19 18.44
C VAL A 249 -16.27 5.96 19.78
N ALA A 250 -17.03 5.85 20.87
CA ALA A 250 -16.46 5.60 22.19
C ALA A 250 -15.70 4.25 22.27
N ALA A 251 -16.25 3.20 21.64
CA ALA A 251 -15.61 1.90 21.56
C ALA A 251 -14.32 1.95 20.74
N MET A 252 -14.32 2.64 19.61
CA MET A 252 -13.15 2.86 18.75
C MET A 252 -12.05 3.61 19.52
N VAL A 253 -12.35 4.80 20.08
CA VAL A 253 -11.35 5.63 20.81
C VAL A 253 -10.67 4.85 21.94
N LYS A 254 -11.42 4.01 22.65
CA LYS A 254 -10.88 3.19 23.74
C LYS A 254 -9.90 2.11 23.28
N ASN A 255 -10.05 1.60 22.05
CA ASN A 255 -9.35 0.39 21.60
C ASN A 255 -8.38 0.60 20.46
N ILE A 256 -8.41 1.76 19.73
CA ILE A 256 -7.64 1.98 18.51
C ILE A 256 -6.15 2.28 18.75
N LEU A 257 -5.80 2.85 19.89
CA LEU A 257 -4.44 3.35 20.13
C LEU A 257 -3.38 2.22 20.10
N ARG A 258 -3.69 1.05 20.66
CA ARG A 258 -2.73 -0.09 20.68
C ARG A 258 -2.45 -0.60 19.26
N PRO A 259 -3.45 -0.91 18.41
CA PRO A 259 -3.22 -1.21 17.00
C PRO A 259 -2.42 -0.13 16.26
N ALA A 260 -2.81 1.15 16.41
CA ALA A 260 -2.15 2.26 15.72
C ALA A 260 -0.66 2.37 16.08
N VAL A 261 -0.32 2.34 17.36
CA VAL A 261 1.08 2.38 17.82
C VAL A 261 1.85 1.14 17.37
N THR A 262 1.24 -0.05 17.44
CA THR A 262 1.89 -1.28 16.98
C THR A 262 2.17 -1.22 15.48
N ALA A 263 1.21 -0.79 14.68
CA ALA A 263 1.36 -0.66 13.24
C ALA A 263 2.43 0.37 12.86
N PHE A 264 2.38 1.56 13.47
CA PHE A 264 3.39 2.60 13.27
C PHE A 264 4.80 2.10 13.60
N ALA A 265 4.92 1.37 14.71
CA ALA A 265 6.19 0.88 15.20
C ALA A 265 6.74 -0.30 14.39
N THR A 266 5.90 -1.21 13.93
CA THR A 266 6.33 -2.42 13.21
C THR A 266 6.37 -2.25 11.70
N GLN A 267 5.68 -1.25 11.17
CA GLN A 267 5.44 -1.07 9.73
C GLN A 267 4.93 -2.37 9.08
N SER A 268 4.13 -3.12 9.83
CA SER A 268 3.58 -4.41 9.37
C SER A 268 2.14 -4.57 9.82
N SER A 269 1.23 -4.52 8.86
CA SER A 269 -0.19 -4.84 9.09
C SER A 269 -0.33 -6.28 9.59
N ALA A 270 0.46 -7.22 9.06
CA ALA A 270 0.44 -8.62 9.48
C ALA A 270 0.84 -8.80 10.95
N ALA A 271 1.87 -8.10 11.41
CA ALA A 271 2.28 -8.12 12.82
C ALA A 271 1.23 -7.48 13.75
N THR A 272 0.35 -6.65 13.21
CA THR A 272 -0.70 -5.95 13.96
C THR A 272 -1.99 -6.76 14.06
N ILE A 273 -2.21 -7.80 13.24
CA ILE A 273 -3.43 -8.63 13.26
C ILE A 273 -3.80 -9.11 14.67
N PRO A 274 -2.90 -9.68 15.50
CA PRO A 274 -3.28 -10.13 16.85
C PRO A 274 -3.80 -8.99 17.73
N VAL A 275 -3.20 -7.79 17.61
CA VAL A 275 -3.59 -6.62 18.40
C VAL A 275 -4.94 -6.07 17.93
N ASN A 276 -5.18 -6.05 16.61
CA ASN A 276 -6.47 -5.71 16.02
C ASN A 276 -7.56 -6.69 16.48
N LYS A 277 -7.23 -7.99 16.57
CA LYS A 277 -8.17 -9.00 17.04
C LYS A 277 -8.58 -8.75 18.49
N GLU A 278 -7.63 -8.47 19.38
CA GLU A 278 -7.93 -8.08 20.77
C GLU A 278 -8.82 -6.82 20.81
N ALA A 279 -8.58 -5.84 19.95
CA ALA A 279 -9.41 -4.64 19.85
C ALA A 279 -10.83 -4.98 19.37
N CYS A 280 -10.98 -5.78 18.32
CA CYS A 280 -12.27 -6.25 17.81
C CYS A 280 -13.05 -7.03 18.87
N ASP A 281 -12.42 -7.96 19.59
CA ASP A 281 -13.03 -8.71 20.69
C ASP A 281 -13.48 -7.79 21.83
N SER A 282 -12.66 -6.78 22.16
CA SER A 282 -12.98 -5.77 23.18
C SER A 282 -14.15 -4.88 22.79
N ILE A 283 -14.28 -4.54 21.51
CA ILE A 283 -15.41 -3.79 20.97
C ILE A 283 -16.67 -4.66 20.94
N GLY A 284 -16.55 -5.95 20.64
CA GLY A 284 -17.64 -6.91 20.50
C GLY A 284 -17.98 -7.23 19.04
N VAL A 285 -17.02 -7.08 18.15
CA VAL A 285 -17.10 -7.56 16.76
C VAL A 285 -17.20 -9.09 16.79
N PRO A 286 -18.14 -9.72 16.03
CA PRO A 286 -18.22 -11.18 15.96
C PRO A 286 -16.92 -11.80 15.43
N LYS A 287 -16.54 -12.96 16.01
CA LYS A 287 -15.28 -13.61 15.65
C LYS A 287 -15.17 -13.96 14.18
N ASP A 288 -16.25 -14.46 13.57
CA ASP A 288 -16.30 -14.81 12.16
C ASP A 288 -16.12 -13.60 11.22
N VAL A 289 -16.51 -12.40 11.67
CA VAL A 289 -16.23 -11.15 10.96
C VAL A 289 -14.76 -10.76 11.11
N SER A 290 -14.24 -10.71 12.34
CA SER A 290 -12.85 -10.31 12.58
C SER A 290 -11.85 -11.32 12.01
N ASP A 291 -12.14 -12.62 12.04
CA ASP A 291 -11.30 -13.69 11.51
C ASP A 291 -11.16 -13.61 9.98
N LEU A 292 -12.11 -12.96 9.30
CA LEU A 292 -12.08 -12.77 7.86
C LEU A 292 -11.58 -11.37 7.49
N VAL A 293 -12.13 -10.31 8.11
CA VAL A 293 -11.83 -8.92 7.74
C VAL A 293 -10.38 -8.56 8.03
N LEU A 294 -9.83 -8.97 9.18
CA LEU A 294 -8.46 -8.59 9.57
C LEU A 294 -7.37 -9.17 8.65
N PRO A 295 -7.37 -10.48 8.29
CA PRO A 295 -6.40 -11.00 7.33
C PRO A 295 -6.57 -10.40 5.92
N MET A 296 -7.82 -10.19 5.47
CA MET A 296 -8.06 -9.53 4.19
C MET A 296 -7.63 -8.06 4.22
N GLY A 297 -7.95 -7.34 5.30
CA GLY A 297 -7.57 -5.95 5.48
C GLY A 297 -6.08 -5.75 5.47
N CYS A 298 -5.33 -6.64 6.12
CA CYS A 298 -3.87 -6.65 6.12
C CYS A 298 -3.25 -6.60 4.71
N THR A 299 -3.96 -7.08 3.68
CA THR A 299 -3.46 -7.17 2.30
C THR A 299 -4.21 -6.28 1.31
N MET A 300 -5.42 -5.82 1.62
CA MET A 300 -6.30 -5.17 0.66
C MET A 300 -6.92 -3.85 1.15
N HIS A 301 -6.91 -3.59 2.47
CA HIS A 301 -7.47 -2.37 3.06
C HIS A 301 -6.34 -1.41 3.44
N MET A 302 -6.02 -0.52 2.54
CA MET A 302 -4.81 0.29 2.66
C MET A 302 -5.07 1.77 2.39
N ASP A 303 -5.96 2.40 3.17
CA ASP A 303 -6.31 3.82 3.04
C ASP A 303 -5.07 4.73 3.15
N GLY A 304 -4.15 4.43 4.06
CA GLY A 304 -2.89 5.15 4.19
C GLY A 304 -2.02 5.02 2.95
N SER A 305 -2.01 3.83 2.32
CA SER A 305 -1.29 3.63 1.06
C SER A 305 -1.95 4.35 -0.12
N VAL A 306 -3.29 4.48 -0.13
CA VAL A 306 -4.00 5.32 -1.12
C VAL A 306 -3.58 6.79 -0.98
N LEU A 307 -3.54 7.30 0.27
CA LEU A 307 -3.03 8.66 0.54
C LEU A 307 -1.58 8.81 0.05
N SER A 308 -0.72 7.84 0.33
CA SER A 308 0.68 7.80 -0.09
C SER A 308 0.81 7.79 -1.63
N SER A 309 0.05 6.93 -2.32
CA SER A 309 0.13 6.76 -3.77
C SER A 309 -0.20 8.05 -4.50
N ILE A 310 -1.29 8.72 -4.15
CA ILE A 310 -1.68 9.99 -4.81
C ILE A 310 -0.70 11.12 -4.44
N THR A 311 -0.18 11.15 -3.22
CA THR A 311 0.86 12.10 -2.83
C THR A 311 2.14 11.90 -3.68
N LYS A 312 2.55 10.65 -3.94
CA LYS A 312 3.69 10.31 -4.80
C LYS A 312 3.44 10.66 -6.26
N ILE A 313 2.22 10.42 -6.77
CA ILE A 313 1.84 10.82 -8.13
C ILE A 313 1.96 12.34 -8.27
N ALA A 314 1.34 13.11 -7.36
CA ALA A 314 1.42 14.56 -7.37
C ALA A 314 2.87 15.07 -7.23
N PHE A 315 3.69 14.38 -6.42
CA PHE A 315 5.11 14.66 -6.28
C PHE A 315 5.86 14.50 -7.61
N LEU A 316 5.66 13.37 -8.31
CA LEU A 316 6.30 13.12 -9.61
C LEU A 316 5.88 14.16 -10.65
N TYR A 317 4.58 14.50 -10.70
CA TYR A 317 4.12 15.57 -11.59
C TYR A 317 4.87 16.87 -11.33
N GLY A 318 5.04 17.25 -10.06
CA GLY A 318 5.78 18.46 -9.70
C GLY A 318 7.28 18.39 -10.03
N VAL A 319 7.93 17.27 -9.72
CA VAL A 319 9.37 17.05 -9.99
C VAL A 319 9.66 17.02 -11.49
N PHE A 320 8.75 16.48 -12.30
CA PHE A 320 8.88 16.47 -13.76
C PHE A 320 8.29 17.71 -14.43
N GLY A 321 7.91 18.75 -13.66
CA GLY A 321 7.37 19.99 -14.21
C GLY A 321 6.05 19.83 -14.96
N MET A 322 5.28 18.76 -14.65
CA MET A 322 3.99 18.45 -15.24
C MET A 322 2.85 19.07 -14.43
N ASP A 323 1.72 19.37 -15.08
CA ASP A 323 0.54 19.90 -14.40
C ASP A 323 -0.31 18.74 -13.85
N PHE A 324 -0.41 18.65 -12.52
CA PHE A 324 -1.27 17.68 -11.84
C PHE A 324 -2.69 18.26 -11.73
N SER A 325 -3.43 18.23 -12.84
CA SER A 325 -4.78 18.78 -12.90
C SER A 325 -5.69 17.99 -13.86
N GLY A 326 -6.99 18.29 -13.78
CA GLY A 326 -7.99 17.72 -14.67
C GLY A 326 -8.64 16.42 -14.18
N ALA A 327 -9.94 16.25 -14.54
CA ALA A 327 -10.74 15.13 -14.08
C ALA A 327 -10.20 13.76 -14.51
N GLY A 328 -9.57 13.67 -15.69
CA GLY A 328 -8.94 12.43 -16.18
C GLY A 328 -7.75 12.02 -15.32
N THR A 329 -6.82 12.95 -15.06
CA THR A 329 -5.64 12.72 -14.20
C THR A 329 -6.06 12.33 -12.78
N TYR A 330 -7.01 13.04 -12.20
CA TYR A 330 -7.50 12.75 -10.85
C TYR A 330 -8.24 11.40 -10.79
N GLY A 331 -9.07 11.10 -11.78
CA GLY A 331 -9.74 9.80 -11.89
C GLY A 331 -8.75 8.65 -11.99
N MET A 332 -7.74 8.80 -12.86
CA MET A 332 -6.66 7.82 -13.01
C MET A 332 -5.87 7.67 -11.69
N ALA A 333 -5.54 8.78 -11.01
CA ALA A 333 -4.82 8.73 -9.74
C ALA A 333 -5.57 7.94 -8.66
N ILE A 334 -6.89 8.15 -8.53
CA ILE A 334 -7.74 7.37 -7.59
C ILE A 334 -7.74 5.88 -7.98
N VAL A 335 -7.97 5.57 -9.25
CA VAL A 335 -8.03 4.18 -9.73
C VAL A 335 -6.69 3.47 -9.49
N VAL A 336 -5.58 4.08 -9.88
CA VAL A 336 -4.24 3.53 -9.69
C VAL A 336 -3.92 3.37 -8.19
N ALA A 337 -4.27 4.34 -7.36
CA ALA A 337 -4.04 4.25 -5.92
C ALA A 337 -4.84 3.11 -5.26
N ILE A 338 -6.11 2.92 -5.65
CA ILE A 338 -6.94 1.81 -5.16
C ILE A 338 -6.39 0.47 -5.66
N LEU A 339 -6.04 0.36 -6.94
CA LEU A 339 -5.43 -0.85 -7.50
C LEU A 339 -4.10 -1.17 -6.80
N SER A 340 -3.25 -0.17 -6.58
CA SER A 340 -2.02 -0.32 -5.79
C SER A 340 -2.31 -0.87 -4.40
N ALA A 341 -3.35 -0.36 -3.72
CA ALA A 341 -3.76 -0.82 -2.41
C ALA A 341 -4.17 -2.30 -2.38
N PHE A 342 -4.82 -2.81 -3.44
CA PHE A 342 -5.19 -4.24 -3.56
C PHE A 342 -4.00 -5.16 -3.87
N VAL A 343 -2.91 -4.63 -4.41
CA VAL A 343 -1.72 -5.38 -4.80
C VAL A 343 -0.66 -5.39 -3.71
N LEU A 344 -0.73 -4.43 -2.79
CA LEU A 344 0.22 -4.31 -1.69
C LEU A 344 0.17 -5.54 -0.76
N SER A 345 1.33 -5.91 -0.25
CA SER A 345 1.45 -6.94 0.78
C SER A 345 1.53 -6.29 2.17
N GLY A 346 0.84 -6.87 3.14
CA GLY A 346 0.91 -6.44 4.55
C GLY A 346 2.27 -6.65 5.24
N ALA A 347 3.29 -7.04 4.49
CA ALA A 347 4.67 -7.21 4.95
C ALA A 347 5.52 -5.96 4.68
N PRO A 348 6.56 -5.67 5.48
CA PRO A 348 7.47 -4.57 5.23
C PRO A 348 8.09 -4.64 3.81
N GLY A 349 8.08 -3.53 3.09
CA GLY A 349 8.56 -3.46 1.70
C GLY A 349 7.54 -3.88 0.64
N GLY A 350 6.32 -4.28 1.02
CA GLY A 350 5.24 -4.60 0.07
C GLY A 350 4.79 -3.42 -0.80
N GLY A 351 5.12 -2.18 -0.41
CA GLY A 351 4.78 -0.95 -1.13
C GLY A 351 5.38 -0.83 -2.52
N LEU A 352 6.52 -1.47 -2.77
CA LEU A 352 7.26 -1.35 -4.03
C LEU A 352 6.43 -1.75 -5.27
N VAL A 353 5.53 -2.69 -5.12
CA VAL A 353 4.64 -3.12 -6.22
C VAL A 353 3.68 -2.00 -6.61
N GLY A 354 3.10 -1.32 -5.62
CA GLY A 354 2.21 -0.17 -5.87
C GLY A 354 2.94 0.99 -6.54
N GLU A 355 4.19 1.24 -6.19
CA GLU A 355 5.03 2.27 -6.79
C GLU A 355 5.38 1.95 -8.25
N MET A 356 5.67 0.69 -8.56
CA MET A 356 5.87 0.26 -9.93
C MET A 356 4.60 0.42 -10.77
N LEU A 357 3.43 0.11 -10.19
CA LEU A 357 2.16 0.33 -10.85
C LEU A 357 1.94 1.81 -11.17
N ILE A 358 2.29 2.71 -10.25
CA ILE A 358 2.22 4.17 -10.50
C ILE A 358 3.09 4.55 -11.70
N VAL A 359 4.36 4.12 -11.70
CA VAL A 359 5.30 4.46 -12.78
C VAL A 359 4.81 3.94 -14.13
N SER A 360 4.35 2.69 -14.18
CA SER A 360 3.85 2.06 -15.40
C SER A 360 2.55 2.72 -15.91
N MET A 361 1.56 2.91 -15.04
CA MET A 361 0.24 3.41 -15.45
C MET A 361 0.24 4.88 -15.86
N PHE A 362 1.17 5.68 -15.35
CA PHE A 362 1.35 7.08 -15.73
C PHE A 362 2.43 7.28 -16.78
N ASN A 363 3.02 6.20 -17.31
CA ASN A 363 4.13 6.25 -18.27
C ASN A 363 5.29 7.14 -17.82
N PHE A 364 5.58 7.15 -16.51
CA PHE A 364 6.76 7.83 -16.01
C PHE A 364 8.04 7.07 -16.45
N PRO A 365 9.17 7.77 -16.63
CA PRO A 365 10.44 7.12 -16.90
C PRO A 365 10.83 6.17 -15.75
N ALA A 366 11.64 5.16 -16.06
CA ALA A 366 12.05 4.15 -15.07
C ALA A 366 12.75 4.76 -13.84
N GLU A 367 13.41 5.89 -14.01
CA GLU A 367 14.07 6.69 -13.00
C GLU A 367 13.10 7.26 -11.95
N ALA A 368 11.82 7.37 -12.27
CA ALA A 368 10.77 7.79 -11.32
C ALA A 368 10.55 6.77 -10.21
N PHE A 369 10.75 5.48 -10.49
CA PHE A 369 10.50 4.42 -9.50
C PHE A 369 11.34 4.59 -8.23
N PRO A 370 12.68 4.66 -8.28
CA PRO A 370 13.48 4.78 -7.07
C PRO A 370 13.20 6.10 -6.32
N ILE A 371 12.77 7.14 -7.02
CA ILE A 371 12.38 8.41 -6.42
C ILE A 371 11.18 8.18 -5.49
N ILE A 372 10.10 7.56 -5.99
CA ILE A 372 8.91 7.31 -5.16
C ILE A 372 9.05 6.10 -4.24
N ALA A 373 9.90 5.13 -4.55
CA ALA A 373 10.22 4.03 -3.65
C ALA A 373 10.86 4.54 -2.35
N THR A 374 11.74 5.55 -2.45
CA THR A 374 12.32 6.21 -1.27
C THR A 374 11.22 6.89 -0.44
N LEU A 375 10.30 7.64 -1.08
CA LEU A 375 9.12 8.19 -0.39
C LEU A 375 8.27 7.08 0.24
N GLY A 376 8.17 5.92 -0.40
CA GLY A 376 7.48 4.75 0.14
C GLY A 376 8.00 4.36 1.51
N PHE A 377 9.30 4.20 1.67
CA PHE A 377 9.92 3.88 2.95
C PHE A 377 9.74 4.99 4.00
N LEU A 378 9.77 6.25 3.57
CA LEU A 378 9.56 7.40 4.46
C LEU A 378 8.10 7.50 4.92
N PHE A 379 7.15 7.13 4.09
CA PHE A 379 5.72 7.21 4.36
C PHE A 379 5.16 5.99 5.09
N ASP A 380 5.85 4.83 5.00
CA ASP A 380 5.37 3.53 5.49
C ASP A 380 4.92 3.53 6.96
N PRO A 381 5.61 4.17 7.92
CA PRO A 381 5.13 4.20 9.30
C PRO A 381 3.72 4.77 9.44
N ALA A 382 3.46 5.91 8.80
CA ALA A 382 2.16 6.58 8.87
C ALA A 382 1.10 5.86 8.00
N ALA A 383 1.49 5.36 6.83
CA ALA A 383 0.63 4.54 5.97
C ALA A 383 0.14 3.29 6.71
N THR A 384 1.08 2.50 7.25
CA THR A 384 0.76 1.26 7.94
C THR A 384 -0.05 1.49 9.23
N CYS A 385 0.21 2.61 9.92
CA CYS A 385 -0.60 3.02 11.07
C CYS A 385 -2.08 3.15 10.68
N LEU A 386 -2.39 3.83 9.58
CA LEU A 386 -3.76 3.98 9.10
C LEU A 386 -4.31 2.67 8.54
N ASN A 387 -3.55 1.96 7.72
CA ASN A 387 -3.97 0.71 7.10
C ASN A 387 -4.42 -0.28 8.18
N ALA A 388 -3.51 -0.68 9.05
CA ALA A 388 -3.77 -1.73 10.04
C ALA A 388 -4.77 -1.31 11.11
N SER A 389 -4.73 -0.05 11.62
CA SER A 389 -5.75 0.39 12.58
C SER A 389 -7.12 0.57 11.93
N GLY A 390 -7.15 0.93 10.65
CA GLY A 390 -8.35 0.98 9.84
C GLY A 390 -9.08 -0.35 9.73
N ASP A 391 -8.36 -1.50 9.78
CA ASP A 391 -8.96 -2.85 9.73
C ASP A 391 -9.91 -3.12 10.89
N THR A 392 -9.59 -2.64 12.09
CA THR A 392 -10.52 -2.70 13.24
C THR A 392 -11.82 -1.94 12.95
N ILE A 393 -11.72 -0.78 12.31
CA ILE A 393 -12.87 0.07 11.99
C ILE A 393 -13.66 -0.52 10.82
N ALA A 394 -12.98 -1.05 9.81
CA ALA A 394 -13.62 -1.80 8.72
C ALA A 394 -14.38 -3.02 9.27
N SER A 395 -13.82 -3.73 10.25
CA SER A 395 -14.52 -4.83 10.94
C SER A 395 -15.80 -4.37 11.62
N MET A 396 -15.82 -3.16 12.22
CA MET A 396 -17.04 -2.57 12.79
C MET A 396 -18.07 -2.22 11.71
N LEU A 397 -17.65 -1.64 10.57
CA LEU A 397 -18.52 -1.32 9.44
C LEU A 397 -19.14 -2.58 8.84
N VAL A 398 -18.32 -3.60 8.59
CA VAL A 398 -18.78 -4.90 8.08
C VAL A 398 -19.75 -5.56 9.06
N THR A 399 -19.46 -5.52 10.36
CA THR A 399 -20.40 -6.03 11.38
C THR A 399 -21.74 -5.31 11.31
N ARG A 400 -21.72 -4.00 11.11
CA ARG A 400 -22.95 -3.22 10.93
C ARG A 400 -23.75 -3.65 9.70
N LEU A 401 -23.07 -3.97 8.59
CA LEU A 401 -23.72 -4.44 7.36
C LEU A 401 -24.30 -5.86 7.51
N VAL A 402 -23.62 -6.72 8.28
CA VAL A 402 -24.00 -8.13 8.46
C VAL A 402 -25.06 -8.29 9.54
N GLU A 403 -24.87 -7.69 10.72
CA GLU A 403 -25.68 -7.87 11.93
C GLU A 403 -26.76 -6.77 12.12
N GLY A 404 -26.69 -5.68 11.33
CA GLY A 404 -27.65 -4.56 11.41
C GLY A 404 -27.33 -3.54 12.50
N LYS A 405 -28.27 -2.59 12.69
CA LYS A 405 -28.03 -1.36 13.49
C LYS A 405 -27.74 -1.58 14.97
N GLU A 406 -28.26 -2.65 15.56
CA GLU A 406 -28.22 -2.88 17.00
C GLU A 406 -27.09 -3.81 17.46
N TRP A 407 -26.17 -4.19 16.56
CA TRP A 407 -25.12 -5.15 16.83
C TRP A 407 -24.31 -4.83 18.10
N LEU A 408 -23.93 -3.56 18.29
CA LEU A 408 -23.12 -3.12 19.41
C LEU A 408 -23.89 -3.15 20.73
N ALA A 409 -25.21 -2.89 20.71
CA ALA A 409 -26.07 -3.00 21.88
C ALA A 409 -26.23 -4.47 22.28
N LYS A 410 -26.43 -5.37 21.33
CA LYS A 410 -26.50 -6.83 21.57
C LYS A 410 -25.18 -7.37 22.13
N ALA A 411 -24.04 -6.96 21.58
CA ALA A 411 -22.72 -7.34 22.08
C ALA A 411 -22.49 -6.88 23.53
N ALA A 412 -22.91 -5.65 23.87
CA ALA A 412 -22.80 -5.11 25.21
C ALA A 412 -23.73 -5.86 26.22
N ALA A 413 -24.92 -6.27 25.81
CA ALA A 413 -25.86 -7.05 26.64
C ALA A 413 -25.29 -8.47 26.91
N ALA A 414 -24.76 -9.13 25.87
CA ALA A 414 -24.14 -10.45 25.98
C ALA A 414 -22.95 -10.46 26.94
N LYS A 415 -22.11 -9.42 26.97
CA LYS A 415 -21.00 -9.30 27.92
C LYS A 415 -21.46 -9.13 29.36
N LYS A 416 -22.57 -8.43 29.58
CA LYS A 416 -23.14 -8.27 30.95
C LYS A 416 -23.75 -9.55 31.53
N SER A 417 -24.18 -10.48 30.67
CA SER A 417 -24.75 -11.77 31.13
C SER A 417 -23.69 -12.84 31.40
N GLN A 418 -22.43 -12.57 31.09
CA GLN A 418 -21.28 -13.48 31.33
C GLN A 418 -20.46 -13.11 32.58
N VAL A 419 -20.77 -11.97 33.20
CA VAL A 419 -20.22 -11.51 34.49
C VAL A 419 -21.27 -11.71 35.60
#